data_ac44dfd646c268f92b9f649aee94eece
#
_entry.id   ac44dfd646c268f92b9f649aee94eece
#
_cell.length_a   1.000
_cell.length_b   1.000
_cell.length_c   1.000
_cell.angle_alpha   90.00
_cell.angle_beta   90.00
_cell.angle_gamma   90.00
#
_symmetry.space_group_name_H-M   'P 1'
#
loop_
_entity.id
_entity.type
_entity.pdbx_description
1 polymer ?
#
loop_
_entity_poly.entity_id
_entity_poly.type
_entity_poly.pdbx_seq_one_letter_code
_entity_poly.pdbx_strand_id
1 'polypeptide(L)'
;MEPFKVHILGCGSALPTLKHNASSQIVELRGKAFMVDCGEGAQMQFRRSHVHFGKINAIFISHLHGDHCFGLLGLLSTFGMLGRTAKLKVFAPKEYESLFKQQVDFFMQGMEYEIEFVPVDTTQSNIVYEDKSLTVETIPLQHRVPCCGYLFREKPTLPHIRRDMIDFYQIPISQINNIKNGADWTLEDGTVISNSRLVEPADAPRSYAYCSCLLYTS
;
A
#
# COMPACT_ATOMS: atom_id res chain seq x y z
N MET A 1 13.24 -1.48 -12.29
CA MET A 1 12.53 -1.33 -10.98
C MET A 1 11.12 -0.83 -11.24
N GLU A 2 10.08 -1.45 -10.62
CA GLU A 2 8.72 -0.90 -10.67
C GLU A 2 8.66 0.47 -9.95
N PRO A 3 7.89 1.42 -10.47
CA PRO A 3 7.81 2.74 -9.87
C PRO A 3 7.17 2.68 -8.47
N PHE A 4 7.72 3.47 -7.53
CA PHE A 4 7.08 3.81 -6.29
C PHE A 4 6.49 5.21 -6.46
N LYS A 5 5.17 5.33 -6.46
CA LYS A 5 4.46 6.59 -6.72
C LYS A 5 3.49 6.91 -5.59
N VAL A 6 3.37 8.20 -5.30
CA VAL A 6 2.33 8.72 -4.42
C VAL A 6 1.49 9.72 -5.22
N HIS A 7 0.20 9.45 -5.32
CA HIS A 7 -0.77 10.34 -5.95
C HIS A 7 -1.51 11.10 -4.86
N ILE A 8 -1.35 12.41 -4.82
CA ILE A 8 -2.08 13.26 -3.89
C ILE A 8 -3.45 13.58 -4.52
N LEU A 9 -4.51 13.00 -3.98
CA LEU A 9 -5.89 13.23 -4.42
C LEU A 9 -6.49 14.45 -3.72
N GLY A 10 -6.08 14.68 -2.49
CA GLY A 10 -6.46 15.82 -1.68
C GLY A 10 -5.53 16.00 -0.48
N CYS A 11 -5.32 17.23 -0.06
CA CYS A 11 -4.49 17.61 1.09
C CYS A 11 -5.09 18.78 1.87
N GLY A 12 -6.36 19.10 1.63
CA GLY A 12 -7.11 20.09 2.41
C GLY A 12 -7.45 19.54 3.79
N SER A 13 -7.41 20.40 4.82
CA SER A 13 -7.75 20.04 6.19
C SER A 13 -9.03 20.72 6.64
N ALA A 14 -9.83 20.01 7.42
CA ALA A 14 -11.06 20.41 8.09
C ALA A 14 -12.14 20.98 7.18
N LEU A 15 -11.98 22.23 6.70
CA LEU A 15 -13.00 22.91 5.92
C LEU A 15 -12.87 22.63 4.42
N PRO A 16 -13.91 22.05 3.77
CA PRO A 16 -13.91 21.87 2.32
C PRO A 16 -13.80 23.23 1.60
N THR A 17 -12.97 23.28 0.55
CA THR A 17 -12.83 24.47 -0.29
C THR A 17 -13.01 24.12 -1.76
N LEU A 18 -13.32 25.13 -2.58
CA LEU A 18 -13.45 24.91 -4.03
C LEU A 18 -12.11 24.59 -4.73
N LYS A 19 -10.98 24.88 -4.07
CA LYS A 19 -9.63 24.72 -4.66
C LYS A 19 -8.89 23.50 -4.15
N HIS A 20 -9.22 22.99 -2.96
CA HIS A 20 -8.52 21.89 -2.31
C HIS A 20 -9.51 20.82 -1.88
N ASN A 21 -9.23 19.59 -2.27
CA ASN A 21 -10.00 18.42 -1.85
C ASN A 21 -9.53 17.96 -0.47
N ALA A 22 -10.45 17.34 0.27
CA ALA A 22 -10.18 16.72 1.56
C ALA A 22 -9.12 15.63 1.46
N SER A 23 -8.52 15.27 2.57
CA SER A 23 -7.33 14.41 2.63
C SER A 23 -7.57 13.04 1.99
N SER A 24 -6.75 12.70 1.01
CA SER A 24 -6.72 11.37 0.38
C SER A 24 -5.48 11.21 -0.49
N GLN A 25 -4.86 10.04 -0.44
CA GLN A 25 -3.69 9.71 -1.25
C GLN A 25 -3.77 8.27 -1.77
N ILE A 26 -3.07 7.98 -2.88
CA ILE A 26 -2.84 6.62 -3.35
C ILE A 26 -1.34 6.37 -3.37
N VAL A 27 -0.91 5.29 -2.73
CA VAL A 27 0.47 4.79 -2.74
C VAL A 27 0.54 3.61 -3.70
N GLU A 28 1.24 3.76 -4.82
CA GLU A 28 1.54 2.67 -5.74
C GLU A 28 2.93 2.11 -5.47
N LEU A 29 3.00 0.82 -5.18
CA LEU A 29 4.18 0.13 -4.72
C LEU A 29 4.15 -1.33 -5.17
N ARG A 30 5.19 -1.79 -5.86
CA ARG A 30 5.31 -3.19 -6.29
C ARG A 30 4.08 -3.71 -7.08
N GLY A 31 3.57 -2.89 -7.99
CA GLY A 31 2.40 -3.22 -8.83
C GLY A 31 1.05 -3.21 -8.09
N LYS A 32 1.03 -2.85 -6.81
CA LYS A 32 -0.17 -2.70 -5.97
C LYS A 32 -0.45 -1.24 -5.69
N ALA A 33 -1.70 -0.93 -5.39
CA ALA A 33 -2.12 0.39 -4.95
C ALA A 33 -2.84 0.30 -3.60
N PHE A 34 -2.57 1.28 -2.76
CA PHE A 34 -3.15 1.43 -1.43
C PHE A 34 -3.68 2.84 -1.31
N MET A 35 -4.85 3.00 -0.74
CA MET A 35 -5.40 4.33 -0.47
C MET A 35 -5.18 4.68 0.99
N VAL A 36 -4.77 5.92 1.27
CA VAL A 36 -4.63 6.45 2.62
C VAL A 36 -5.53 7.64 2.75
N ASP A 37 -6.44 7.56 3.70
CA ASP A 37 -7.57 8.43 3.91
C ASP A 37 -8.51 8.55 2.69
N CYS A 38 -9.74 8.88 2.95
CA CYS A 38 -10.79 9.00 1.96
C CYS A 38 -11.77 10.10 2.38
N GLY A 39 -11.32 11.34 2.35
CA GLY A 39 -12.15 12.49 2.65
C GLY A 39 -13.21 12.73 1.58
N GLU A 40 -14.10 13.68 1.83
CA GLU A 40 -15.17 14.01 0.91
C GLU A 40 -14.63 14.41 -0.49
N GLY A 41 -15.24 13.90 -1.55
CA GLY A 41 -14.80 14.14 -2.92
C GLY A 41 -13.62 13.27 -3.40
N ALA A 42 -12.99 12.47 -2.53
CA ALA A 42 -11.91 11.56 -2.90
C ALA A 42 -12.30 10.60 -4.03
N GLN A 43 -13.55 10.15 -4.08
CA GLN A 43 -14.12 9.34 -5.15
C GLN A 43 -13.91 9.98 -6.54
N MET A 44 -14.17 11.26 -6.68
CA MET A 44 -14.02 11.97 -7.96
C MET A 44 -12.53 12.19 -8.31
N GLN A 45 -11.70 12.48 -7.32
CA GLN A 45 -10.26 12.61 -7.51
C GLN A 45 -9.61 11.27 -7.85
N PHE A 46 -10.07 10.18 -7.24
CA PHE A 46 -9.67 8.83 -7.60
C PHE A 46 -9.91 8.55 -9.09
N ARG A 47 -11.10 8.87 -9.59
CA ARG A 47 -11.41 8.69 -11.03
C ARG A 47 -10.53 9.54 -11.94
N ARG A 48 -10.15 10.75 -11.52
CA ARG A 48 -9.22 11.64 -12.25
C ARG A 48 -7.78 11.15 -12.23
N SER A 49 -7.38 10.38 -11.23
CA SER A 49 -6.01 9.85 -11.12
C SER A 49 -5.65 8.79 -12.15
N HIS A 50 -6.65 8.23 -12.84
CA HIS A 50 -6.52 7.11 -13.79
C HIS A 50 -5.93 5.83 -13.17
N VAL A 51 -5.81 5.75 -11.84
CA VAL A 51 -5.46 4.50 -11.17
C VAL A 51 -6.65 3.54 -11.26
N HIS A 52 -6.39 2.33 -11.74
CA HIS A 52 -7.46 1.34 -11.92
C HIS A 52 -7.96 0.85 -10.55
N PHE A 53 -9.28 0.88 -10.31
CA PHE A 53 -9.90 0.50 -9.04
C PHE A 53 -9.56 -0.94 -8.60
N GLY A 54 -9.38 -1.86 -9.57
CA GLY A 54 -8.97 -3.24 -9.30
C GLY A 54 -7.56 -3.38 -8.71
N LYS A 55 -6.70 -2.35 -8.83
CA LYS A 55 -5.37 -2.34 -8.22
C LYS A 55 -5.37 -1.96 -6.74
N ILE A 56 -6.47 -1.37 -6.23
CA ILE A 56 -6.56 -1.01 -4.81
C ILE A 56 -6.69 -2.28 -3.97
N ASN A 57 -5.65 -2.58 -3.21
CA ASN A 57 -5.58 -3.76 -2.34
C ASN A 57 -6.18 -3.51 -0.96
N ALA A 58 -5.99 -2.30 -0.44
CA ALA A 58 -6.52 -1.91 0.85
C ALA A 58 -6.68 -0.38 0.94
N ILE A 59 -7.53 0.05 1.88
CA ILE A 59 -7.73 1.44 2.28
C ILE A 59 -7.35 1.55 3.75
N PHE A 60 -6.56 2.59 4.09
CA PHE A 60 -6.08 2.88 5.44
C PHE A 60 -6.63 4.23 5.88
N ILE A 61 -7.40 4.28 6.95
CA ILE A 61 -7.95 5.50 7.53
C ILE A 61 -7.15 5.86 8.77
N SER A 62 -6.55 7.03 8.76
CA SER A 62 -5.66 7.51 9.83
C SER A 62 -6.42 7.85 11.12
N HIS A 63 -7.57 8.48 10.98
CA HIS A 63 -8.47 8.86 12.07
C HIS A 63 -9.87 9.22 11.55
N LEU A 64 -10.83 9.47 12.47
CA LEU A 64 -12.24 9.57 12.13
C LEU A 64 -12.77 11.02 12.02
N HIS A 65 -11.93 11.98 11.66
CA HIS A 65 -12.45 13.27 11.22
C HIS A 65 -13.04 13.17 9.81
N GLY A 66 -14.08 13.94 9.52
CA GLY A 66 -14.84 13.84 8.28
C GLY A 66 -14.00 14.07 7.02
N ASP A 67 -13.06 15.02 7.09
CA ASP A 67 -12.12 15.32 6.00
C ASP A 67 -11.12 14.18 5.71
N HIS A 68 -11.14 13.10 6.51
CA HIS A 68 -10.33 11.90 6.30
C HIS A 68 -11.15 10.64 5.98
N CYS A 69 -12.48 10.61 6.24
CA CYS A 69 -13.25 9.37 6.11
C CYS A 69 -14.64 9.52 5.45
N PHE A 70 -15.21 10.72 5.29
CA PHE A 70 -16.58 10.85 4.79
C PHE A 70 -16.77 10.45 3.31
N GLY A 71 -15.71 10.38 2.53
CA GLY A 71 -15.76 9.88 1.16
C GLY A 71 -15.78 8.36 1.02
N LEU A 72 -15.52 7.62 2.12
CA LEU A 72 -15.26 6.18 2.08
C LEU A 72 -16.46 5.39 1.51
N LEU A 73 -17.66 5.59 2.03
CA LEU A 73 -18.84 4.85 1.59
C LEU A 73 -19.14 5.11 0.10
N GLY A 74 -19.04 6.36 -0.35
CA GLY A 74 -19.22 6.70 -1.74
C GLY A 74 -18.20 6.02 -2.67
N LEU A 75 -16.95 5.92 -2.23
CA LEU A 75 -15.90 5.22 -2.98
C LEU A 75 -16.17 3.71 -3.03
N LEU A 76 -16.53 3.09 -1.91
CA LEU A 76 -16.85 1.65 -1.85
C LEU A 76 -18.02 1.32 -2.77
N SER A 77 -19.10 2.12 -2.73
CA SER A 77 -20.24 1.99 -3.65
C SER A 77 -19.79 2.08 -5.11
N THR A 78 -18.94 3.05 -5.45
CA THR A 78 -18.41 3.20 -6.80
C THR A 78 -17.61 1.98 -7.26
N PHE A 79 -16.80 1.38 -6.40
CA PHE A 79 -16.07 0.17 -6.73
C PHE A 79 -17.01 -0.99 -7.08
N GLY A 80 -18.13 -1.14 -6.35
CA GLY A 80 -19.17 -2.12 -6.68
C GLY A 80 -19.82 -1.84 -8.03
N MET A 81 -20.23 -0.60 -8.30
CA MET A 81 -20.82 -0.19 -9.59
C MET A 81 -19.85 -0.35 -10.77
N LEU A 82 -18.55 -0.28 -10.55
CA LEU A 82 -17.52 -0.54 -11.55
C LEU A 82 -17.20 -2.02 -11.73
N GLY A 83 -17.92 -2.92 -11.05
CA GLY A 83 -17.76 -4.37 -11.19
C GLY A 83 -16.59 -4.96 -10.42
N ARG A 84 -16.23 -4.39 -9.27
CA ARG A 84 -15.24 -5.01 -8.40
C ARG A 84 -15.78 -6.34 -7.86
N THR A 85 -15.00 -7.41 -7.99
CA THR A 85 -15.29 -8.73 -7.39
C THR A 85 -14.25 -9.13 -6.33
N ALA A 86 -13.04 -8.55 -6.41
CA ALA A 86 -11.97 -8.86 -5.47
C ALA A 86 -12.25 -8.22 -4.09
N LYS A 87 -12.01 -9.00 -3.04
CA LYS A 87 -12.09 -8.55 -1.65
C LYS A 87 -11.29 -7.28 -1.41
N LEU A 88 -11.81 -6.36 -0.60
CA LEU A 88 -11.17 -5.12 -0.21
C LEU A 88 -11.06 -5.05 1.31
N LYS A 89 -9.87 -4.77 1.82
CA LYS A 89 -9.63 -4.53 3.24
C LYS A 89 -9.69 -3.04 3.55
N VAL A 90 -10.39 -2.69 4.64
CA VAL A 90 -10.43 -1.32 5.17
C VAL A 90 -9.86 -1.35 6.58
N PHE A 91 -8.68 -0.76 6.74
CA PHE A 91 -7.98 -0.57 8.00
C PHE A 91 -8.39 0.78 8.58
N ALA A 92 -8.97 0.80 9.77
CA ALA A 92 -9.41 2.02 10.43
C ALA A 92 -9.38 1.88 11.96
N PRO A 93 -9.37 2.99 12.72
CA PRO A 93 -9.48 2.94 14.17
C PRO A 93 -10.64 2.04 14.62
N LYS A 94 -10.38 1.19 15.61
CA LYS A 94 -11.32 0.17 16.09
C LYS A 94 -12.69 0.73 16.50
N GLU A 95 -12.73 1.98 16.92
CA GLU A 95 -13.95 2.70 17.32
C GLU A 95 -14.97 2.82 16.17
N TYR A 96 -14.54 2.72 14.93
CA TYR A 96 -15.39 2.80 13.75
C TYR A 96 -16.06 1.46 13.38
N GLU A 97 -15.59 0.35 13.92
CA GLU A 97 -15.97 -1.00 13.45
C GLU A 97 -17.49 -1.22 13.45
N SER A 98 -18.15 -0.93 14.57
CA SER A 98 -19.61 -1.14 14.70
C SER A 98 -20.41 -0.29 13.72
N LEU A 99 -20.09 1.01 13.63
CA LEU A 99 -20.75 1.92 12.71
C LEU A 99 -20.47 1.56 11.26
N PHE A 100 -19.24 1.23 10.93
CA PHE A 100 -18.84 0.84 9.57
C PHE A 100 -19.61 -0.40 9.09
N LYS A 101 -19.69 -1.44 9.92
CA LYS A 101 -20.47 -2.65 9.59
C LYS A 101 -21.94 -2.32 9.32
N GLN A 102 -22.58 -1.53 10.18
CA GLN A 102 -23.96 -1.09 9.97
C GLN A 102 -24.14 -0.33 8.66
N GLN A 103 -23.22 0.56 8.32
CA GLN A 103 -23.23 1.32 7.06
C GLN A 103 -23.06 0.42 5.85
N VAL A 104 -22.11 -0.52 5.90
CA VAL A 104 -21.89 -1.49 4.82
C VAL A 104 -23.12 -2.38 4.64
N ASP A 105 -23.66 -2.93 5.72
CA ASP A 105 -24.84 -3.79 5.70
C ASP A 105 -26.07 -3.05 5.13
N PHE A 106 -26.20 -1.76 5.40
CA PHE A 106 -27.33 -0.96 4.93
C PHE A 106 -27.17 -0.49 3.49
N PHE A 107 -26.01 0.09 3.14
CA PHE A 107 -25.81 0.78 1.84
C PHE A 107 -25.21 -0.09 0.74
N MET A 108 -24.57 -1.23 1.09
CA MET A 108 -23.79 -2.04 0.16
C MET A 108 -24.47 -3.38 -0.19
N GLN A 109 -25.78 -3.49 0.04
CA GLN A 109 -26.55 -4.69 -0.30
C GLN A 109 -26.47 -4.99 -1.80
N GLY A 110 -26.24 -6.27 -2.14
CA GLY A 110 -26.18 -6.72 -3.53
C GLY A 110 -24.86 -6.42 -4.26
N MET A 111 -23.82 -5.96 -3.58
CA MET A 111 -22.49 -5.84 -4.16
C MET A 111 -21.81 -7.20 -4.30
N GLU A 112 -21.10 -7.41 -5.40
CA GLU A 112 -20.45 -8.69 -5.72
C GLU A 112 -19.07 -8.88 -5.04
N TYR A 113 -18.61 -7.91 -4.23
CA TYR A 113 -17.32 -7.99 -3.58
C TYR A 113 -17.42 -7.86 -2.06
N GLU A 114 -16.54 -8.56 -1.36
CA GLU A 114 -16.45 -8.55 0.09
C GLU A 114 -15.65 -7.33 0.58
N ILE A 115 -16.16 -6.64 1.60
CA ILE A 115 -15.48 -5.57 2.32
C ILE A 115 -15.15 -6.09 3.72
N GLU A 116 -13.85 -6.23 4.01
CA GLU A 116 -13.36 -6.66 5.32
C GLU A 116 -12.90 -5.44 6.12
N PHE A 117 -13.51 -5.21 7.27
CA PHE A 117 -13.01 -4.24 8.24
C PHE A 117 -11.89 -4.86 9.07
N VAL A 118 -10.75 -4.18 9.17
CA VAL A 118 -9.62 -4.57 10.01
C VAL A 118 -9.37 -3.48 11.04
N PRO A 119 -9.70 -3.75 12.33
CA PRO A 119 -9.53 -2.75 13.38
C PRO A 119 -8.05 -2.45 13.62
N VAL A 120 -7.73 -1.17 13.75
CA VAL A 120 -6.38 -0.66 13.99
C VAL A 120 -6.31 -0.10 15.42
N ASP A 121 -5.28 -0.52 16.17
CA ASP A 121 -4.87 0.13 17.39
C ASP A 121 -3.95 1.31 17.05
N THR A 122 -4.44 2.53 17.27
CA THR A 122 -3.70 3.76 16.93
C THR A 122 -2.65 4.16 17.99
N THR A 123 -2.59 3.43 19.10
CA THR A 123 -1.71 3.76 20.23
C THR A 123 -0.34 3.07 20.17
N GLN A 124 -0.20 2.09 19.30
CA GLN A 124 1.01 1.27 19.18
C GLN A 124 1.49 1.20 17.74
N SER A 125 2.81 1.00 17.58
CA SER A 125 3.42 0.70 16.29
C SER A 125 3.31 -0.79 16.02
N ASN A 126 2.46 -1.17 15.05
CA ASN A 126 2.22 -2.56 14.69
C ASN A 126 2.18 -2.72 13.17
N ILE A 127 2.67 -3.85 12.66
CA ILE A 127 2.46 -4.24 11.28
C ILE A 127 1.00 -4.65 11.11
N VAL A 128 0.21 -3.84 10.40
CA VAL A 128 -1.22 -4.06 10.15
C VAL A 128 -1.47 -4.75 8.82
N TYR A 129 -0.57 -4.61 7.87
CA TYR A 129 -0.61 -5.29 6.58
C TYR A 129 0.76 -5.83 6.22
N GLU A 130 0.79 -7.06 5.72
CA GLU A 130 2.02 -7.69 5.25
C GLU A 130 1.72 -8.62 4.09
N ASP A 131 2.61 -8.60 3.09
CA ASP A 131 2.64 -9.58 2.02
C ASP A 131 4.09 -9.92 1.61
N LYS A 132 4.26 -10.60 0.48
CA LYS A 132 5.59 -11.00 -0.01
C LYS A 132 6.50 -9.84 -0.36
N SER A 133 5.95 -8.65 -0.64
CA SER A 133 6.68 -7.52 -1.23
C SER A 133 6.81 -6.31 -0.32
N LEU A 134 5.89 -6.14 0.62
CA LEU A 134 5.86 -4.95 1.50
C LEU A 134 5.19 -5.22 2.85
N THR A 135 5.42 -4.30 3.77
CA THR A 135 4.69 -4.16 5.04
C THR A 135 4.07 -2.78 5.14
N VAL A 136 2.95 -2.67 5.88
CA VAL A 136 2.41 -1.39 6.34
C VAL A 136 2.33 -1.42 7.85
N GLU A 137 2.95 -0.43 8.49
CA GLU A 137 3.07 -0.30 9.94
C GLU A 137 2.37 0.98 10.39
N THR A 138 1.70 0.94 11.55
CA THR A 138 1.11 2.12 12.18
C THR A 138 2.19 2.97 12.86
N ILE A 139 2.02 4.29 12.78
CA ILE A 139 2.82 5.28 13.49
C ILE A 139 1.88 6.00 14.47
N PRO A 140 1.95 5.77 15.79
CA PRO A 140 1.12 6.50 16.75
C PRO A 140 1.31 8.01 16.62
N LEU A 141 0.21 8.75 16.55
CA LEU A 141 0.23 10.20 16.44
C LEU A 141 -0.59 10.83 17.57
N GLN A 142 -0.15 11.99 18.04
CA GLN A 142 -0.89 12.73 19.05
C GLN A 142 -1.91 13.66 18.39
N HIS A 143 -3.18 13.41 18.63
CA HIS A 143 -4.28 14.18 18.09
C HIS A 143 -5.46 14.21 19.08
N ARG A 144 -6.52 15.02 18.78
CA ARG A 144 -7.73 15.12 19.64
C ARG A 144 -8.58 13.85 19.67
N VAL A 145 -8.48 13.03 18.61
CA VAL A 145 -9.14 11.72 18.48
C VAL A 145 -8.08 10.67 18.24
N PRO A 146 -8.36 9.38 18.49
CA PRO A 146 -7.43 8.29 18.15
C PRO A 146 -6.93 8.41 16.70
N CYS A 147 -5.62 8.50 16.52
CA CYS A 147 -4.98 8.81 15.24
C CYS A 147 -3.65 8.06 15.08
N CYS A 148 -3.39 7.54 13.90
CA CYS A 148 -2.08 7.02 13.51
C CYS A 148 -1.72 7.43 12.08
N GLY A 149 -0.44 7.49 11.81
CA GLY A 149 0.10 7.47 10.46
C GLY A 149 0.33 6.05 9.98
N TYR A 150 0.76 5.91 8.72
CA TYR A 150 1.07 4.63 8.10
C TYR A 150 2.42 4.67 7.40
N LEU A 151 3.30 3.71 7.73
CA LEU A 151 4.59 3.53 7.11
C LEU A 151 4.53 2.35 6.13
N PHE A 152 4.60 2.63 4.86
CA PHE A 152 4.75 1.64 3.79
C PHE A 152 6.22 1.36 3.58
N ARG A 153 6.63 0.10 3.65
CA ARG A 153 8.02 -0.31 3.50
C ARG A 153 8.14 -1.49 2.55
N GLU A 154 8.97 -1.36 1.52
CA GLU A 154 9.34 -2.48 0.67
C GLU A 154 10.13 -3.52 1.45
N LYS A 155 9.86 -4.79 1.21
CA LYS A 155 10.75 -5.86 1.66
C LYS A 155 11.99 -5.95 0.76
N PRO A 156 13.14 -6.34 1.32
CA PRO A 156 14.33 -6.60 0.51
C PRO A 156 14.04 -7.61 -0.61
N THR A 157 14.66 -7.41 -1.74
CA THR A 157 14.61 -8.34 -2.86
C THR A 157 15.94 -9.08 -3.00
N LEU A 158 15.92 -10.20 -3.70
CA LEU A 158 17.14 -10.90 -4.03
C LEU A 158 17.98 -10.07 -5.03
N PRO A 159 19.30 -10.25 -5.04
CA PRO A 159 20.19 -9.65 -6.03
C PRO A 159 19.74 -9.91 -7.47
N HIS A 160 20.13 -9.03 -8.36
CA HIS A 160 19.89 -9.20 -9.78
C HIS A 160 21.01 -10.03 -10.40
N ILE A 161 20.65 -11.15 -11.06
CA ILE A 161 21.65 -11.89 -11.82
C ILE A 161 22.01 -11.10 -13.08
N ARG A 162 23.28 -11.03 -13.39
CA ARG A 162 23.78 -10.37 -14.59
C ARG A 162 23.46 -11.20 -15.83
N ARG A 163 22.70 -10.61 -16.75
CA ARG A 163 22.23 -11.29 -17.94
C ARG A 163 23.37 -11.72 -18.87
N ASP A 164 24.38 -10.86 -19.03
CA ASP A 164 25.59 -11.16 -19.78
C ASP A 164 26.35 -12.38 -19.22
N MET A 165 26.33 -12.58 -17.91
CA MET A 165 26.95 -13.75 -17.27
C MET A 165 26.14 -15.02 -17.46
N ILE A 166 24.80 -14.94 -17.51
CA ILE A 166 23.95 -16.10 -17.84
C ILE A 166 24.32 -16.61 -19.24
N ASP A 167 24.38 -15.71 -20.21
CA ASP A 167 24.64 -16.06 -21.60
C ASP A 167 26.10 -16.54 -21.77
N PHE A 168 27.06 -15.88 -21.13
CA PHE A 168 28.50 -16.21 -21.24
C PHE A 168 28.83 -17.57 -20.62
N TYR A 169 28.32 -17.86 -19.43
CA TYR A 169 28.57 -19.12 -18.72
C TYR A 169 27.50 -20.18 -18.96
N GLN A 170 26.54 -19.91 -19.85
CA GLN A 170 25.40 -20.79 -20.20
C GLN A 170 24.69 -21.34 -18.97
N ILE A 171 24.42 -20.47 -18.00
CA ILE A 171 23.81 -20.83 -16.72
C ILE A 171 22.36 -21.28 -16.94
N PRO A 172 21.98 -22.52 -16.56
CA PRO A 172 20.62 -23.00 -16.70
C PRO A 172 19.64 -22.17 -15.85
N ILE A 173 18.42 -21.96 -16.35
CA ILE A 173 17.36 -21.22 -15.66
C ILE A 173 17.09 -21.81 -14.26
N SER A 174 17.20 -23.14 -14.10
CA SER A 174 17.03 -23.85 -12.82
C SER A 174 18.04 -23.41 -11.74
N GLN A 175 19.21 -22.87 -12.11
CA GLN A 175 20.25 -22.44 -11.19
C GLN A 175 20.18 -20.96 -10.83
N ILE A 176 19.43 -20.18 -11.58
CA ILE A 176 19.32 -18.74 -11.37
C ILE A 176 18.90 -18.41 -9.93
N ASN A 177 17.93 -19.15 -9.38
CA ASN A 177 17.46 -18.89 -8.02
C ASN A 177 18.50 -19.23 -6.95
N ASN A 178 19.29 -20.29 -7.15
CA ASN A 178 20.39 -20.65 -6.26
C ASN A 178 21.47 -19.56 -6.24
N ILE A 179 21.85 -19.07 -7.42
CA ILE A 179 22.83 -18.00 -7.57
C ILE A 179 22.33 -16.69 -6.91
N LYS A 180 21.07 -16.34 -7.11
CA LYS A 180 20.47 -15.19 -6.42
C LYS A 180 20.46 -15.32 -4.90
N ASN A 181 20.47 -16.53 -4.36
CA ASN A 181 20.58 -16.81 -2.93
C ASN A 181 22.03 -17.00 -2.45
N GLY A 182 23.01 -16.64 -3.28
CA GLY A 182 24.42 -16.59 -2.88
C GLY A 182 25.28 -17.77 -3.32
N ALA A 183 24.75 -18.73 -4.11
CA ALA A 183 25.55 -19.82 -4.62
C ALA A 183 26.54 -19.37 -5.70
N ASP A 184 27.74 -19.92 -5.67
CA ASP A 184 28.70 -19.82 -6.78
C ASP A 184 28.24 -20.72 -7.95
N TRP A 185 28.82 -20.53 -9.14
CA TRP A 185 28.58 -21.36 -10.31
C TRP A 185 29.81 -22.16 -10.67
N THR A 186 29.68 -23.48 -10.82
CA THR A 186 30.78 -24.36 -11.22
C THR A 186 30.61 -24.75 -12.69
N LEU A 187 31.64 -24.50 -13.50
CA LEU A 187 31.69 -24.88 -14.90
C LEU A 187 31.94 -26.39 -15.05
N GLU A 188 31.77 -26.93 -16.26
CA GLU A 188 31.99 -28.33 -16.57
C GLU A 188 33.46 -28.78 -16.33
N ASP A 189 34.41 -27.87 -16.49
CA ASP A 189 35.84 -28.09 -16.23
C ASP A 189 36.23 -28.01 -14.74
N GLY A 190 35.25 -27.80 -13.84
CA GLY A 190 35.47 -27.65 -12.41
C GLY A 190 35.84 -26.24 -11.95
N THR A 191 35.93 -25.27 -12.85
CA THR A 191 36.22 -23.87 -12.49
C THR A 191 35.03 -23.26 -11.73
N VAL A 192 35.30 -22.68 -10.57
CA VAL A 192 34.28 -22.02 -9.74
C VAL A 192 34.23 -20.53 -10.03
N ILE A 193 33.09 -20.04 -10.44
CA ILE A 193 32.79 -18.61 -10.63
C ILE A 193 32.11 -18.09 -9.38
N SER A 194 32.76 -17.14 -8.71
CA SER A 194 32.23 -16.53 -7.48
C SER A 194 30.91 -15.82 -7.75
N ASN A 195 29.96 -15.95 -6.83
CA ASN A 195 28.65 -15.29 -6.83
C ASN A 195 28.75 -13.78 -7.08
N SER A 196 29.73 -13.12 -6.46
CA SER A 196 29.96 -11.67 -6.63
C SER A 196 30.21 -11.21 -8.07
N ARG A 197 30.62 -12.11 -8.96
CA ARG A 197 30.78 -11.86 -10.40
C ARG A 197 29.49 -12.05 -11.17
N LEU A 198 28.56 -12.85 -10.64
CA LEU A 198 27.34 -13.28 -11.31
C LEU A 198 26.15 -12.38 -10.99
N VAL A 199 26.20 -11.64 -9.89
CA VAL A 199 25.07 -10.85 -9.42
C VAL A 199 25.45 -9.36 -9.21
N GLU A 200 24.44 -8.51 -9.33
CA GLU A 200 24.48 -7.12 -8.91
C GLU A 200 23.65 -6.97 -7.63
N PRO A 201 24.03 -6.07 -6.69
CA PRO A 201 23.26 -5.83 -5.50
C PRO A 201 21.80 -5.55 -5.81
N ALA A 202 20.91 -6.04 -4.95
CA ALA A 202 19.51 -5.67 -5.01
C ALA A 202 19.33 -4.18 -4.79
N ASP A 203 18.28 -3.62 -5.38
CA ASP A 203 17.88 -2.25 -5.10
C ASP A 203 17.54 -2.09 -3.61
N ALA A 204 17.95 -0.96 -3.01
CA ALA A 204 17.62 -0.65 -1.63
C ALA A 204 16.09 -0.54 -1.46
N PRO A 205 15.51 -1.16 -0.40
CA PRO A 205 14.09 -1.04 -0.10
C PRO A 205 13.70 0.43 0.13
N ARG A 206 12.61 0.85 -0.51
CA ARG A 206 12.07 2.20 -0.34
C ARG A 206 10.97 2.19 0.70
N SER A 207 10.71 3.36 1.29
CA SER A 207 9.62 3.54 2.24
C SER A 207 8.93 4.88 2.05
N TYR A 208 7.67 4.94 2.48
CA TYR A 208 6.85 6.15 2.51
C TYR A 208 6.07 6.19 3.80
N ALA A 209 6.18 7.29 4.54
CA ALA A 209 5.41 7.54 5.75
C ALA A 209 4.36 8.61 5.50
N TYR A 210 3.11 8.29 5.78
CA TYR A 210 2.01 9.24 5.83
C TYR A 210 1.73 9.60 7.28
N CYS A 211 1.94 10.86 7.63
CA CYS A 211 1.61 11.44 8.94
C CYS A 211 0.80 12.69 8.70
N SER A 212 -0.45 12.72 9.17
CA SER A 212 -1.30 13.90 9.10
C SER A 212 -1.81 14.29 10.48
N CYS A 213 -2.38 15.49 10.58
CA CYS A 213 -3.05 16.00 11.80
C CYS A 213 -2.19 15.92 13.07
N LEU A 214 -0.95 16.40 12.98
CA LEU A 214 -0.09 16.55 14.14
C LEU A 214 -0.55 17.73 14.99
N LEU A 215 -0.72 17.51 16.30
CA LEU A 215 -0.84 18.62 17.25
C LEU A 215 0.54 19.21 17.44
N TYR A 216 0.70 20.46 17.03
CA TYR A 216 1.85 21.25 17.48
C TYR A 216 1.61 21.61 18.94
N THR A 217 2.35 21.01 19.84
CA THR A 217 2.44 21.51 21.22
C THR A 217 3.32 22.76 21.18
N SER A 218 2.70 23.91 21.44
CA SER A 218 3.42 25.15 21.76
C SER A 218 4.15 25.03 23.09
#